data_cbfd13cd8aef5f9be79ce9423f1dde59
#
_entry.id   cbfd13cd8aef5f9be79ce9423f1dde59
#
_cell.length_a   1.000
_cell.length_b   1.000
_cell.length_c   1.000
_cell.angle_alpha   90.00
_cell.angle_beta   90.00
_cell.angle_gamma   90.00
#
_symmetry.space_group_name_H-M   'P 1'
#
loop_
_entity.id
_entity.type
_entity.pdbx_description
1 polymer ?
#
loop_
_entity_poly.entity_id
_entity_poly.type
_entity_poly.pdbx_seq_one_letter_code
_entity_poly.pdbx_strand_id
1 'polypeptide(L)'
;MKIKAINKGSEAKALAFQEFLGFTLPDDYFNFLTQNDGATIDEAYFYVKDIEEYIMFDLFYNIEKCIKIYEEFSDDFPSKSLVIGRDPGGGMLLLVTTDVGDFSKGIYFYDHSHFFEASNSDCNTYFVCDTFSEFITILEHTTLP
;
A
#
# COMPACT_ATOMS: atom_id res chain seq x y z
N MET A 1 3.27 18.86 3.96
CA MET A 1 3.72 17.48 3.84
C MET A 1 4.73 17.32 2.72
N LYS A 2 5.65 16.39 2.86
CA LYS A 2 6.82 16.27 2.00
C LYS A 2 6.69 15.19 0.93
N ILE A 3 5.50 15.01 0.37
CA ILE A 3 5.28 14.07 -0.72
C ILE A 3 5.89 14.64 -1.99
N LYS A 4 6.75 13.84 -2.63
CA LYS A 4 7.34 14.20 -3.90
C LYS A 4 6.97 13.15 -4.93
N ALA A 5 6.25 13.55 -5.97
CA ALA A 5 5.93 12.64 -7.06
C ALA A 5 7.21 12.19 -7.77
N ILE A 6 7.34 10.90 -8.03
CA ILE A 6 8.44 10.36 -8.83
C ILE A 6 8.21 10.76 -10.28
N ASN A 7 6.99 10.58 -10.76
CA ASN A 7 6.54 11.05 -12.07
C ASN A 7 5.20 11.74 -11.89
N LYS A 8 4.89 12.65 -12.79
CA LYS A 8 3.60 13.32 -12.78
C LYS A 8 2.51 12.31 -13.12
N GLY A 9 1.44 12.29 -12.33
CA GLY A 9 0.30 11.44 -12.59
C GLY A 9 -0.64 12.05 -13.63
N SER A 10 -1.64 11.26 -14.03
CA SER A 10 -2.71 11.72 -14.90
C SER A 10 -3.96 10.88 -14.66
N GLU A 11 -5.11 11.47 -14.95
CA GLU A 11 -6.38 10.75 -14.87
C GLU A 11 -6.41 9.59 -15.87
N ALA A 12 -5.89 9.79 -17.08
CA ALA A 12 -5.85 8.74 -18.09
C ALA A 12 -5.06 7.52 -17.63
N LYS A 13 -3.91 7.73 -17.02
CA LYS A 13 -3.10 6.63 -16.47
C LYS A 13 -3.81 5.91 -15.32
N ALA A 14 -4.45 6.65 -14.43
CA ALA A 14 -5.18 6.07 -13.31
C ALA A 14 -6.36 5.23 -13.79
N LEU A 15 -7.11 5.72 -14.78
CA LEU A 15 -8.22 4.97 -15.37
C LEU A 15 -7.74 3.68 -16.06
N ALA A 16 -6.67 3.77 -16.83
CA ALA A 16 -6.10 2.60 -17.50
C ALA A 16 -5.65 1.54 -16.49
N PHE A 17 -5.05 1.98 -15.39
CA PHE A 17 -4.64 1.09 -14.32
C PHE A 17 -5.85 0.39 -13.68
N GLN A 18 -6.89 1.13 -13.37
CA GLN A 18 -8.11 0.56 -12.81
C GLN A 18 -8.75 -0.46 -13.76
N GLU A 19 -8.78 -0.16 -15.05
CA GLU A 19 -9.28 -1.11 -16.05
C GLU A 19 -8.43 -2.37 -16.11
N PHE A 20 -7.12 -2.23 -16.03
CA PHE A 20 -6.22 -3.39 -16.00
C PHE A 20 -6.52 -4.29 -14.81
N LEU A 21 -6.71 -3.70 -13.64
CA LEU A 21 -6.99 -4.45 -12.41
C LEU A 21 -8.34 -5.16 -12.44
N GLY A 22 -9.32 -4.59 -13.12
CA GLY A 22 -10.65 -5.17 -13.21
C GLY A 22 -11.52 -4.94 -11.98
N PHE A 23 -11.10 -4.05 -11.07
CA PHE A 23 -11.92 -3.66 -9.91
C PHE A 23 -11.70 -2.19 -9.60
N THR A 24 -12.65 -1.59 -8.88
CA THR A 24 -12.64 -0.16 -8.59
C THR A 24 -11.68 0.17 -7.45
N LEU A 25 -10.80 1.14 -7.71
CA LEU A 25 -9.92 1.68 -6.67
C LEU A 25 -10.71 2.63 -5.77
N PRO A 26 -10.37 2.72 -4.47
CA PRO A 26 -10.92 3.76 -3.61
C PRO A 26 -10.65 5.14 -4.18
N ASP A 27 -11.60 6.06 -4.03
CA ASP A 27 -11.50 7.40 -4.61
C ASP A 27 -10.25 8.15 -4.15
N ASP A 28 -9.88 8.02 -2.88
CA ASP A 28 -8.72 8.72 -2.33
C ASP A 28 -7.41 8.25 -2.97
N TYR A 29 -7.24 6.95 -3.15
CA TYR A 29 -6.06 6.42 -3.82
C TYR A 29 -6.07 6.75 -5.30
N PHE A 30 -7.22 6.61 -5.96
CA PHE A 30 -7.37 6.99 -7.36
C PHE A 30 -6.96 8.46 -7.58
N ASN A 31 -7.47 9.36 -6.75
CA ASN A 31 -7.14 10.78 -6.83
C ASN A 31 -5.64 11.03 -6.58
N PHE A 32 -5.05 10.29 -5.67
CA PHE A 32 -3.59 10.37 -5.44
C PHE A 32 -2.82 10.03 -6.72
N LEU A 33 -3.24 8.98 -7.43
CA LEU A 33 -2.59 8.56 -8.68
C LEU A 33 -2.72 9.59 -9.79
N THR A 34 -3.77 10.39 -9.79
CA THR A 34 -3.93 11.45 -10.81
C THR A 34 -2.88 12.55 -10.67
N GLN A 35 -2.28 12.67 -9.49
CA GLN A 35 -1.26 13.67 -9.21
C GLN A 35 0.15 13.06 -9.14
N ASN A 36 0.25 11.79 -8.77
CA ASN A 36 1.52 11.15 -8.45
C ASN A 36 1.59 9.76 -9.07
N ASP A 37 2.46 9.57 -10.04
CA ASP A 37 2.79 8.24 -10.56
C ASP A 37 4.03 7.75 -9.81
N GLY A 38 3.78 7.22 -8.61
CA GLY A 38 4.81 6.95 -7.62
C GLY A 38 5.16 8.21 -6.82
N ALA A 39 5.54 8.04 -5.58
CA ALA A 39 5.89 9.16 -4.71
C ALA A 39 6.82 8.72 -3.59
N THR A 40 7.68 9.64 -3.15
CA THR A 40 8.52 9.46 -1.98
C THR A 40 8.10 10.42 -0.88
N ILE A 41 8.37 10.05 0.37
CA ILE A 41 8.14 10.91 1.52
C ILE A 41 9.37 10.78 2.42
N ASP A 42 9.95 11.91 2.82
CA ASP A 42 11.12 11.92 3.70
C ASP A 42 10.68 11.72 5.15
N GLU A 43 11.37 10.81 5.85
CA GLU A 43 11.21 10.61 7.30
C GLU A 43 9.77 10.38 7.74
N ALA A 44 9.06 9.51 7.03
CA ALA A 44 7.69 9.16 7.38
C ALA A 44 7.65 7.79 8.07
N TYR A 45 6.78 7.68 9.07
CA TYR A 45 6.64 6.45 9.87
C TYR A 45 5.18 6.13 10.11
N PHE A 46 4.91 4.85 10.33
CA PHE A 46 3.60 4.40 10.78
C PHE A 46 3.77 3.33 11.84
N TYR A 47 2.81 3.27 12.76
CA TYR A 47 2.83 2.32 13.86
C TYR A 47 1.97 1.11 13.51
N VAL A 48 2.50 -0.10 13.68
CA VAL A 48 1.76 -1.34 13.48
C VAL A 48 1.41 -1.91 14.85
N LYS A 49 0.16 -1.77 15.23
CA LYS A 49 -0.31 -2.11 16.57
C LYS A 49 -0.08 -3.59 16.92
N ASP A 50 -0.35 -4.47 15.99
CA ASP A 50 -0.30 -5.91 16.26
C ASP A 50 1.09 -6.43 16.60
N ILE A 51 2.14 -5.75 16.14
CA ILE A 51 3.53 -6.10 16.45
C ILE A 51 4.22 -5.03 17.30
N GLU A 52 3.50 -4.00 17.69
CA GLU A 52 3.99 -2.91 18.53
C GLU A 52 5.30 -2.31 18.02
N GLU A 53 5.37 -2.03 16.71
CA GLU A 53 6.55 -1.47 16.08
C GLU A 53 6.22 -0.27 15.22
N TYR A 54 7.14 0.70 15.18
CA TYR A 54 7.14 1.79 14.21
C TYR A 54 7.89 1.34 12.98
N ILE A 55 7.28 1.51 11.82
CA ILE A 55 7.87 1.14 10.54
C ILE A 55 8.16 2.42 9.76
N MET A 56 9.37 2.53 9.23
CA MET A 56 9.71 3.63 8.34
C MET A 56 9.07 3.38 6.99
N PHE A 57 8.47 4.40 6.42
CA PHE A 57 7.89 4.29 5.08
C PHE A 57 8.94 4.75 4.05
N ASP A 58 9.06 4.02 2.94
CA ASP A 58 10.02 4.37 1.89
C ASP A 58 9.33 5.11 0.74
N LEU A 59 8.43 4.42 0.01
CA LEU A 59 7.81 5.05 -1.15
C LEU A 59 6.49 4.39 -1.51
N PHE A 60 5.67 5.15 -2.26
CA PHE A 60 4.54 4.61 -3.00
C PHE A 60 5.01 4.23 -4.40
N TYR A 61 4.67 3.03 -4.83
CA TYR A 61 5.04 2.55 -6.16
C TYR A 61 4.34 3.33 -7.27
N ASN A 62 5.04 3.51 -8.40
CA ASN A 62 4.41 3.99 -9.61
C ASN A 62 3.51 2.89 -10.19
N ILE A 63 2.66 3.26 -11.13
CA ILE A 63 1.68 2.33 -11.72
C ILE A 63 2.35 1.12 -12.36
N GLU A 64 3.43 1.34 -13.08
CA GLU A 64 4.16 0.25 -13.74
C GLU A 64 4.63 -0.81 -12.73
N LYS A 65 5.16 -0.37 -11.59
CA LYS A 65 5.62 -1.28 -10.54
C LYS A 65 4.45 -1.99 -9.86
N CYS A 66 3.36 -1.27 -9.61
CA CYS A 66 2.14 -1.88 -9.07
C CYS A 66 1.64 -3.00 -9.98
N ILE A 67 1.63 -2.77 -11.28
CA ILE A 67 1.19 -3.78 -12.26
C ILE A 67 2.10 -5.00 -12.22
N LYS A 68 3.41 -4.80 -12.21
CA LYS A 68 4.37 -5.92 -12.16
C LYS A 68 4.17 -6.79 -10.93
N ILE A 69 4.01 -6.17 -9.78
CA ILE A 69 3.80 -6.91 -8.53
C ILE A 69 2.45 -7.62 -8.57
N TYR A 70 1.42 -6.96 -9.07
CA TYR A 70 0.10 -7.55 -9.19
C TYR A 70 0.12 -8.80 -10.09
N GLU A 71 0.79 -8.73 -11.24
CA GLU A 71 0.91 -9.87 -12.14
C GLU A 71 1.67 -11.04 -11.52
N GLU A 72 2.68 -10.74 -10.71
CA GLU A 72 3.53 -11.76 -10.10
C GLU A 72 2.93 -12.38 -8.84
N PHE A 73 2.28 -11.58 -8.00
CA PHE A 73 1.92 -11.99 -6.65
C PHE A 73 0.43 -11.91 -6.32
N SER A 74 -0.45 -11.56 -7.26
CA SER A 74 -1.87 -11.36 -6.94
C SER A 74 -2.54 -12.59 -6.33
N ASP A 75 -2.07 -13.79 -6.66
CA ASP A 75 -2.63 -15.03 -6.11
C ASP A 75 -2.29 -15.23 -4.63
N ASP A 76 -1.28 -14.51 -4.14
CA ASP A 76 -0.83 -14.62 -2.75
C ASP A 76 -1.54 -13.63 -1.82
N PHE A 77 -2.35 -12.74 -2.36
CA PHE A 77 -3.03 -11.69 -1.61
C PHE A 77 -4.55 -11.83 -1.71
N PRO A 78 -5.28 -11.19 -0.80
CA PRO A 78 -6.74 -11.20 -0.89
C PRO A 78 -7.22 -10.68 -2.24
N SER A 79 -8.36 -11.19 -2.69
CA SER A 79 -8.99 -10.73 -3.93
C SER A 79 -9.23 -9.22 -3.88
N LYS A 80 -9.08 -8.55 -5.01
CA LYS A 80 -9.28 -7.09 -5.15
C LYS A 80 -8.40 -6.27 -4.23
N SER A 81 -7.15 -6.71 -4.10
CA SER A 81 -6.12 -5.97 -3.35
C SER A 81 -4.88 -5.79 -4.23
N LEU A 82 -4.03 -4.85 -3.84
CA LEU A 82 -2.79 -4.59 -4.57
C LEU A 82 -1.74 -4.00 -3.63
N VAL A 83 -0.49 -4.21 -3.98
CA VAL A 83 0.65 -3.63 -3.25
C VAL A 83 0.90 -2.22 -3.79
N ILE A 84 0.89 -1.22 -2.91
CA ILE A 84 1.00 0.18 -3.31
C ILE A 84 2.29 0.87 -2.86
N GLY A 85 3.09 0.21 -2.04
CA GLY A 85 4.31 0.82 -1.53
C GLY A 85 5.13 -0.15 -0.70
N ARG A 86 6.20 0.37 -0.10
CA ARG A 86 7.11 -0.46 0.68
C ARG A 86 7.80 0.31 1.79
N ASP A 87 8.36 -0.44 2.75
CA ASP A 87 9.35 0.09 3.68
C ASP A 87 10.76 -0.23 3.15
N PRO A 88 11.82 0.37 3.71
CA PRO A 88 13.18 0.10 3.26
C PRO A 88 13.65 -1.33 3.50
N GLY A 89 13.02 -2.05 4.42
CA GLY A 89 13.39 -3.42 4.76
C GLY A 89 12.77 -4.50 3.89
N GLY A 90 12.01 -4.11 2.86
CA GLY A 90 11.40 -5.07 1.95
C GLY A 90 9.97 -5.46 2.28
N GLY A 91 9.39 -4.92 3.35
CA GLY A 91 7.97 -5.08 3.63
C GLY A 91 7.12 -4.29 2.64
N MET A 92 5.88 -4.67 2.50
CA MET A 92 4.99 -4.08 1.50
C MET A 92 3.74 -3.49 2.13
N LEU A 93 3.22 -2.42 1.53
CA LEU A 93 1.93 -1.86 1.89
C LEU A 93 0.87 -2.41 0.94
N LEU A 94 -0.11 -3.07 1.51
CA LEU A 94 -1.18 -3.72 0.76
C LEU A 94 -2.46 -2.91 0.92
N LEU A 95 -3.09 -2.56 -0.18
CA LEU A 95 -4.39 -1.90 -0.20
C LEU A 95 -5.45 -2.95 -0.50
N VAL A 96 -6.30 -3.23 0.46
CA VAL A 96 -7.46 -4.13 0.31
C VAL A 96 -8.67 -3.26 0.02
N THR A 97 -9.24 -3.37 -1.17
CA THR A 97 -10.26 -2.43 -1.63
C THR A 97 -11.68 -2.80 -1.19
N THR A 98 -11.90 -4.03 -0.77
CA THR A 98 -13.21 -4.50 -0.32
C THR A 98 -13.03 -5.58 0.75
N ASP A 99 -14.05 -5.82 1.54
CA ASP A 99 -14.01 -6.90 2.54
C ASP A 99 -13.91 -8.24 1.83
N VAL A 100 -12.94 -9.07 2.21
CA VAL A 100 -12.70 -10.39 1.61
C VAL A 100 -12.30 -11.36 2.71
N GLY A 101 -13.14 -12.35 2.99
CA GLY A 101 -12.86 -13.33 4.03
C GLY A 101 -12.65 -12.65 5.38
N ASP A 102 -11.50 -12.89 6.00
CA ASP A 102 -11.15 -12.29 7.28
C ASP A 102 -10.53 -10.90 7.14
N PHE A 103 -10.31 -10.42 5.91
CA PHE A 103 -9.74 -9.11 5.68
C PHE A 103 -10.83 -8.08 5.49
N SER A 104 -10.80 -7.01 6.28
CA SER A 104 -11.61 -5.82 6.02
C SER A 104 -10.87 -4.93 5.02
N LYS A 105 -11.61 -4.10 4.29
CA LYS A 105 -10.96 -3.10 3.42
C LYS A 105 -10.07 -2.20 4.26
N GLY A 106 -8.92 -1.80 3.72
CA GLY A 106 -7.98 -0.95 4.43
C GLY A 106 -6.55 -1.12 3.95
N ILE A 107 -5.64 -0.53 4.71
CA ILE A 107 -4.20 -0.61 4.47
C ILE A 107 -3.59 -1.62 5.43
N TYR A 108 -2.75 -2.50 4.89
CA TYR A 108 -2.07 -3.55 5.66
C TYR A 108 -0.57 -3.47 5.41
N PHE A 109 0.20 -3.82 6.43
CA PHE A 109 1.64 -4.02 6.29
C PHE A 109 1.91 -5.52 6.15
N TYR A 110 2.55 -5.89 5.05
CA TYR A 110 2.91 -7.26 4.75
C TYR A 110 4.41 -7.41 4.98
N ASP A 111 4.78 -8.18 6.01
CA ASP A 111 6.19 -8.40 6.34
C ASP A 111 6.76 -9.52 5.46
N HIS A 112 7.34 -9.13 4.35
CA HIS A 112 7.89 -10.05 3.36
C HIS A 112 9.01 -10.92 3.92
N SER A 113 9.70 -10.49 4.96
CA SER A 113 10.78 -11.28 5.56
C SER A 113 10.28 -12.57 6.20
N HIS A 114 9.00 -12.66 6.49
CA HIS A 114 8.38 -13.85 7.08
C HIS A 114 7.53 -14.64 6.09
N PHE A 115 7.74 -14.41 4.80
CA PHE A 115 6.89 -15.00 3.75
C PHE A 115 7.03 -16.50 3.59
N PHE A 116 8.18 -17.08 3.91
CA PHE A 116 8.49 -18.47 3.55
C PHE A 116 8.02 -19.51 4.55
N GLU A 117 7.91 -20.73 4.09
CA GLU A 117 7.62 -21.92 4.87
C GLU A 117 6.28 -21.85 5.57
N ALA A 118 6.28 -21.63 6.86
CA ALA A 118 5.08 -21.65 7.67
C ALA A 118 4.29 -20.35 7.61
N SER A 119 4.75 -19.34 6.87
CA SER A 119 4.03 -18.09 6.83
C SER A 119 2.74 -18.24 6.05
N ASN A 120 1.72 -17.52 6.51
CA ASN A 120 0.45 -17.37 5.83
C ASN A 120 -0.02 -15.94 6.10
N SER A 121 -1.15 -15.57 5.53
CA SER A 121 -1.63 -14.19 5.67
C SER A 121 -1.82 -13.77 7.12
N ASP A 122 -2.16 -14.70 8.00
CA ASP A 122 -2.41 -14.38 9.41
C ASP A 122 -1.13 -14.15 10.20
N CYS A 123 0.00 -14.68 9.70
CA CYS A 123 1.26 -14.61 10.41
C CYS A 123 2.11 -13.41 10.09
N ASN A 124 1.87 -12.76 8.94
CA ASN A 124 2.76 -11.70 8.47
C ASN A 124 2.06 -10.52 7.81
N THR A 125 0.74 -10.44 7.91
CA THR A 125 -0.05 -9.35 7.33
C THR A 125 -0.81 -8.66 8.45
N TYR A 126 -0.51 -7.39 8.68
CA TYR A 126 -0.98 -6.65 9.84
C TYR A 126 -1.78 -5.43 9.43
N PHE A 127 -2.96 -5.26 10.01
CA PHE A 127 -3.81 -4.11 9.74
C PHE A 127 -3.14 -2.81 10.23
N VAL A 128 -3.21 -1.77 9.40
CA VAL A 128 -2.67 -0.45 9.75
C VAL A 128 -3.78 0.58 9.94
N CYS A 129 -4.66 0.75 8.96
CA CYS A 129 -5.73 1.75 9.04
C CYS A 129 -6.82 1.47 7.99
N ASP A 130 -7.94 2.18 8.10
CA ASP A 130 -9.13 1.91 7.29
C ASP A 130 -9.07 2.44 5.86
N THR A 131 -8.39 3.55 5.62
CA THR A 131 -8.39 4.21 4.32
C THR A 131 -7.01 4.68 3.91
N PHE A 132 -6.83 4.89 2.60
CA PHE A 132 -5.60 5.49 2.08
C PHE A 132 -5.39 6.91 2.62
N SER A 133 -6.45 7.71 2.69
CA SER A 133 -6.36 9.07 3.25
C SER A 133 -5.89 9.07 4.70
N GLU A 134 -6.39 8.12 5.49
CA GLU A 134 -5.96 7.97 6.88
C GLU A 134 -4.47 7.61 6.94
N PHE A 135 -4.00 6.74 6.04
CA PHE A 135 -2.59 6.36 5.98
C PHE A 135 -1.72 7.59 5.70
N ILE A 136 -2.12 8.42 4.75
CA ILE A 136 -1.40 9.68 4.46
C ILE A 136 -1.33 10.55 5.72
N THR A 137 -2.45 10.71 6.43
CA THR A 137 -2.49 11.48 7.67
C THR A 137 -1.55 10.90 8.74
N ILE A 138 -1.51 9.58 8.86
CA ILE A 138 -0.60 8.90 9.77
C ILE A 138 0.85 9.20 9.42
N LEU A 139 1.20 9.13 8.14
CA LEU A 139 2.57 9.44 7.70
C LEU A 139 2.97 10.89 7.98
N GLU A 140 2.00 11.81 7.86
CA GLU A 140 2.25 13.23 8.13
C GLU A 140 2.51 13.53 9.61
N HIS A 141 1.85 12.82 10.50
CA HIS A 141 1.78 13.19 11.91
C HIS A 141 2.50 12.23 12.86
N THR A 142 2.96 11.08 12.39
CA THR A 142 3.64 10.13 13.26
C THR A 142 5.10 10.54 13.47
N THR A 143 5.48 10.67 14.74
CA THR A 143 6.86 10.91 15.13
C THR A 143 7.33 9.75 16.00
N LEU A 144 8.62 9.44 15.91
CA LEU A 144 9.18 8.39 16.76
C LEU A 144 9.27 8.88 18.21
N PRO A 145 8.99 8.02 19.18
CA PRO A 145 9.09 8.36 20.60
C PRO A 145 10.53 8.64 21.05
#